data_3960979f9201fdc2df7ee1672011d956
#
_entry.id   3960979f9201fdc2df7ee1672011d956
#
_cell.length_a   1.000
_cell.length_b   1.000
_cell.length_c   1.000
_cell.angle_alpha   90.00
_cell.angle_beta   90.00
_cell.angle_gamma   90.00
#
_symmetry.space_group_name_H-M   'P 1'
#
loop_
_entity.id
_entity.type
_entity.pdbx_description
1 polymer ?
#
loop_
_entity_poly.entity_id
_entity_poly.type
_entity_poly.pdbx_seq_one_letter_code
_entity_poly.pdbx_strand_id
1 'polypeptide(L)'
;EQEVLGDKDDAELLIVGWGGTYGHLYSALETMQKQGKKVALAHFQYINPLPKNTVEILKKYKKVVVAEQNMGQFATLLRAKVPGLNVYQFNRVKGQPFNVLRLVEEFTKIMEEK
;
A
#
# COMPACT_ATOMS: atom_id res chain seq x y z
N GLU A 1 -16.92 4.10 -3.20
CA GLU A 1 -16.14 2.93 -2.82
C GLU A 1 -14.68 3.08 -3.20
N GLN A 2 -13.81 2.34 -2.52
CA GLN A 2 -12.39 2.40 -2.76
C GLN A 2 -12.01 1.71 -4.07
N GLU A 3 -11.25 2.40 -4.91
CA GLU A 3 -10.70 1.83 -6.14
C GLU A 3 -9.36 1.15 -5.88
N VAL A 4 -9.10 0.11 -6.67
CA VAL A 4 -7.80 -0.56 -6.69
C VAL A 4 -7.24 -0.46 -8.10
N LEU A 5 -6.03 0.06 -8.20
CA LEU A 5 -5.32 0.22 -9.48
C LEU A 5 -4.29 -0.90 -9.66
N GLY A 6 -3.91 -1.15 -10.91
CA GLY A 6 -2.89 -2.15 -11.21
C GLY A 6 -3.45 -3.55 -11.37
N ASP A 7 -2.73 -4.54 -10.86
CA ASP A 7 -3.07 -5.96 -11.02
C ASP A 7 -4.08 -6.41 -9.96
N LYS A 8 -5.27 -5.85 -9.99
CA LYS A 8 -6.23 -6.03 -8.90
C LYS A 8 -6.72 -7.46 -8.68
N ASP A 9 -6.64 -8.33 -9.68
CA ASP A 9 -7.13 -9.70 -9.52
C ASP A 9 -6.04 -10.69 -9.12
N ASP A 10 -4.78 -10.40 -9.40
CA ASP A 10 -3.71 -11.36 -9.16
C ASP A 10 -2.45 -10.76 -8.52
N ALA A 11 -2.59 -9.61 -7.89
CA ALA A 11 -1.44 -8.97 -7.24
C ALA A 11 -0.92 -9.80 -6.06
N GLU A 12 0.39 -9.86 -5.95
CA GLU A 12 1.06 -10.50 -4.82
C GLU A 12 1.24 -9.53 -3.66
N LEU A 13 1.13 -8.23 -3.95
CA LEU A 13 1.27 -7.17 -2.95
C LEU A 13 0.25 -6.07 -3.23
N LEU A 14 -0.43 -5.63 -2.19
CA LEU A 14 -1.25 -4.43 -2.24
C LEU A 14 -0.50 -3.29 -1.56
N ILE A 15 -0.28 -2.22 -2.30
CA ILE A 15 0.29 -0.99 -1.76
C ILE A 15 -0.86 -0.11 -1.31
N VAL A 16 -0.81 0.35 -0.07
CA VAL A 16 -1.85 1.21 0.51
C VAL A 16 -1.24 2.55 0.89
N GLY A 17 -1.90 3.61 0.48
CA GLY A 17 -1.50 4.96 0.86
C GLY A 17 -2.71 5.84 1.09
N TRP A 18 -2.46 7.03 1.63
CA TRP A 18 -3.49 8.03 1.82
C TRP A 18 -2.84 9.41 1.88
N GLY A 19 -3.66 10.46 1.69
CA GLY A 19 -3.17 11.83 1.72
C GLY A 19 -2.31 12.16 0.51
N GLY A 20 -1.22 12.86 0.71
CA GLY A 20 -0.38 13.40 -0.37
C GLY A 20 0.61 12.44 -1.00
N THR A 21 0.46 11.13 -0.82
CA THR A 21 1.44 10.16 -1.31
C THR A 21 1.13 9.57 -2.69
N TYR A 22 -0.01 9.93 -3.28
CA TYR A 22 -0.53 9.25 -4.48
C TYR A 22 0.48 9.22 -5.63
N GLY A 23 1.06 10.36 -5.98
CA GLY A 23 1.96 10.43 -7.14
C GLY A 23 3.16 9.52 -7.01
N HIS A 24 3.78 9.48 -5.84
CA HIS A 24 4.93 8.64 -5.59
C HIS A 24 4.56 7.15 -5.63
N LEU A 25 3.44 6.79 -5.03
CA LEU A 25 3.00 5.40 -4.99
C LEU A 25 2.57 4.91 -6.36
N TYR A 26 1.90 5.77 -7.14
CA TYR A 26 1.52 5.41 -8.50
C TYR A 26 2.77 5.19 -9.38
N SER A 27 3.77 6.04 -9.24
CA SER A 27 5.03 5.88 -9.97
C SER A 27 5.74 4.58 -9.59
N ALA A 28 5.72 4.23 -8.31
CA ALA A 28 6.29 2.96 -7.86
C ALA A 28 5.52 1.78 -8.45
N LEU A 29 4.18 1.86 -8.46
CA LEU A 29 3.35 0.83 -9.07
C LEU A 29 3.72 0.61 -10.54
N GLU A 30 3.79 1.69 -11.32
CA GLU A 30 4.11 1.59 -12.73
C GLU A 30 5.50 0.99 -12.96
N THR A 31 6.48 1.42 -12.17
CA THR A 31 7.85 0.92 -12.27
C THR A 31 7.90 -0.58 -12.00
N MET A 32 7.22 -1.04 -10.96
CA MET A 32 7.21 -2.44 -10.62
C MET A 32 6.48 -3.29 -11.66
N GLN A 33 5.40 -2.77 -12.23
CA GLN A 33 4.70 -3.48 -13.32
C GLN A 33 5.59 -3.62 -14.55
N LYS A 34 6.37 -2.61 -14.87
CA LYS A 34 7.33 -2.68 -15.98
C LYS A 34 8.42 -3.72 -15.72
N GLN A 35 8.70 -4.01 -14.46
CA GLN A 35 9.65 -5.05 -14.09
C GLN A 35 9.01 -6.44 -14.06
N GLY A 36 7.76 -6.55 -14.45
CA GLY A 36 7.04 -7.84 -14.47
C GLY A 36 6.45 -8.26 -13.14
N LYS A 37 6.39 -7.37 -12.16
CA LYS A 37 5.85 -7.69 -10.85
C LYS A 37 4.34 -7.45 -10.82
N LYS A 38 3.64 -8.29 -10.09
CA LYS A 38 2.18 -8.20 -9.94
C LYS A 38 1.84 -7.45 -8.67
N VAL A 39 1.49 -6.18 -8.81
CA VAL A 39 1.22 -5.29 -7.69
C VAL A 39 -0.05 -4.50 -7.93
N ALA A 40 -0.71 -4.11 -6.85
CA ALA A 40 -1.91 -3.27 -6.89
C ALA A 40 -1.75 -2.12 -5.91
N LEU A 41 -2.53 -1.07 -6.13
CA LEU A 41 -2.50 0.13 -5.30
C LEU A 41 -3.90 0.53 -4.90
N ALA A 42 -4.12 0.71 -3.59
CA ALA A 42 -5.33 1.32 -3.07
C ALA A 42 -4.92 2.61 -2.36
N HIS A 43 -5.24 3.74 -2.96
CA HIS A 43 -4.97 5.05 -2.35
C HIS A 43 -6.25 5.60 -1.77
N PHE A 44 -6.27 5.78 -0.45
CA PHE A 44 -7.48 6.21 0.25
C PHE A 44 -7.55 7.73 0.32
N GLN A 45 -8.68 8.28 -0.11
CA GLN A 45 -8.93 9.70 0.02
C GLN A 45 -9.63 10.00 1.35
N TYR A 46 -10.42 9.06 1.83
CA TYR A 46 -11.19 9.20 3.06
C TYR A 46 -10.88 8.05 4.00
N ILE A 47 -10.53 8.36 5.22
CA ILE A 47 -10.21 7.35 6.23
C ILE A 47 -11.15 7.38 7.43
N ASN A 48 -12.02 8.38 7.51
CA ASN A 48 -13.01 8.48 8.57
C ASN A 48 -14.29 9.09 8.00
N PRO A 49 -15.29 8.26 7.64
CA PRO A 49 -15.27 6.79 7.71
C PRO A 49 -14.49 6.17 6.57
N LEU A 50 -13.99 4.97 6.77
CA LEU A 50 -13.36 4.21 5.70
C LEU A 50 -14.41 3.78 4.67
N PRO A 51 -14.01 3.63 3.39
CA PRO A 51 -14.92 3.11 2.37
C PRO A 51 -15.48 1.74 2.76
N LYS A 52 -16.70 1.47 2.31
CA LYS A 52 -17.42 0.25 2.71
C LYS A 52 -16.69 -1.03 2.31
N ASN A 53 -15.98 -1.01 1.18
CA ASN A 53 -15.30 -2.19 0.65
C ASN A 53 -13.87 -2.36 1.17
N THR A 54 -13.47 -1.58 2.19
CA THR A 54 -12.10 -1.61 2.72
C THR A 54 -11.69 -3.01 3.19
N VAL A 55 -12.54 -3.64 4.00
CA VAL A 55 -12.21 -4.96 4.55
C VAL A 55 -12.07 -6.00 3.44
N GLU A 56 -12.95 -5.97 2.44
CA GLU A 56 -12.89 -6.89 1.31
C GLU A 56 -11.57 -6.74 0.53
N ILE A 57 -11.18 -5.49 0.28
CA ILE A 57 -9.93 -5.20 -0.44
C ILE A 57 -8.75 -5.76 0.34
N LEU A 58 -8.68 -5.46 1.64
CA LEU A 58 -7.54 -5.88 2.45
C LEU A 58 -7.42 -7.40 2.57
N LYS A 59 -8.55 -8.09 2.62
CA LYS A 59 -8.55 -9.55 2.73
C LYS A 59 -8.20 -10.26 1.43
N LYS A 60 -8.30 -9.58 0.31
CA LYS A 60 -8.07 -10.17 -1.00
C LYS A 60 -6.61 -10.48 -1.26
N TYR A 61 -5.70 -9.73 -0.64
CA TYR A 61 -4.27 -9.83 -0.93
C TYR A 61 -3.50 -10.47 0.21
N LYS A 62 -2.49 -11.27 -0.14
CA LYS A 62 -1.67 -11.96 0.87
C LYS A 62 -0.79 -11.02 1.64
N LYS A 63 -0.27 -9.99 0.97
CA LYS A 63 0.62 -9.03 1.59
C LYS A 63 0.10 -7.62 1.32
N VAL A 64 0.13 -6.80 2.36
CA VAL A 64 -0.31 -5.41 2.28
C VAL A 64 0.79 -4.55 2.88
N VAL A 65 1.25 -3.54 2.13
CA VAL A 65 2.21 -2.57 2.65
C VAL A 65 1.53 -1.21 2.73
N VAL A 66 1.65 -0.56 3.88
CA VAL A 66 1.11 0.79 4.08
C VAL A 66 2.28 1.77 4.05
N ALA A 67 2.27 2.67 3.05
CA ALA A 67 3.27 3.71 2.93
C ALA A 67 2.69 5.01 3.45
N GLU A 68 3.23 5.51 4.56
CA GLU A 68 2.71 6.67 5.25
C GLU A 68 3.77 7.72 5.49
N GLN A 69 3.33 8.96 5.58
CA GLN A 69 4.18 10.06 6.02
C GLN A 69 4.22 10.19 7.55
N ASN A 70 3.32 9.51 8.24
CA ASN A 70 3.19 9.56 9.70
C ASN A 70 3.75 8.29 10.34
N MET A 71 3.61 8.17 11.64
CA MET A 71 4.21 7.10 12.45
C MET A 71 3.39 5.81 12.46
N GLY A 72 2.84 5.43 11.30
CA GLY A 72 2.12 4.17 11.18
C GLY A 72 0.69 4.21 11.68
N GLN A 73 0.10 5.38 11.78
CA GLN A 73 -1.28 5.54 12.30
C GLN A 73 -2.30 4.84 11.42
N PHE A 74 -2.16 4.93 10.11
CA PHE A 74 -3.11 4.30 9.20
C PHE A 74 -2.95 2.77 9.22
N ALA A 75 -1.73 2.28 9.28
CA ALA A 75 -1.49 0.84 9.39
C ALA A 75 -2.13 0.29 10.68
N THR A 76 -2.02 1.02 11.77
CA THR A 76 -2.64 0.64 13.03
C THR A 76 -4.17 0.56 12.90
N LEU A 77 -4.75 1.56 12.22
CA LEU A 77 -6.20 1.57 11.99
C LEU A 77 -6.63 0.35 11.18
N LEU A 78 -5.88 0.01 10.12
CA LEU A 78 -6.22 -1.13 9.27
C LEU A 78 -6.07 -2.46 10.02
N ARG A 79 -5.06 -2.59 10.88
CA ARG A 79 -4.90 -3.80 11.69
C ARG A 79 -6.07 -3.99 12.66
N ALA A 80 -6.60 -2.87 13.18
CA ALA A 80 -7.76 -2.92 14.06
C ALA A 80 -9.02 -3.37 13.31
N LYS A 81 -9.14 -2.97 12.03
CA LYS A 81 -10.31 -3.34 11.21
C LYS A 81 -10.24 -4.78 10.72
N VAL A 82 -9.04 -5.30 10.47
CA VAL A 82 -8.85 -6.66 9.95
C VAL A 82 -7.81 -7.38 10.81
N PRO A 83 -8.21 -7.94 11.95
CA PRO A 83 -7.28 -8.69 12.80
C PRO A 83 -6.64 -9.85 12.02
N GLY A 84 -5.34 -10.02 12.20
CA GLY A 84 -4.61 -11.07 11.51
C GLY A 84 -4.11 -10.68 10.12
N LEU A 85 -4.39 -9.46 9.67
CA LEU A 85 -3.89 -8.98 8.38
C LEU A 85 -2.37 -8.88 8.40
N ASN A 86 -1.73 -9.40 7.35
CA ASN A 86 -0.29 -9.34 7.20
C ASN A 86 0.10 -7.98 6.62
N VAL A 87 0.33 -7.02 7.52
CA VAL A 87 0.61 -5.63 7.14
C VAL A 87 2.08 -5.30 7.37
N TYR A 88 2.71 -4.80 6.31
CA TYR A 88 4.05 -4.24 6.38
C TYR A 88 3.92 -2.71 6.37
N GLN A 89 4.85 -2.04 7.01
CA GLN A 89 4.85 -0.58 7.07
C GLN A 89 6.08 -0.01 6.40
N PHE A 90 5.88 1.06 5.65
CA PHE A 90 6.98 1.88 5.17
C PHE A 90 6.66 3.32 5.53
N ASN A 91 7.32 3.85 6.55
CA ASN A 91 7.08 5.21 7.02
C ASN A 91 8.18 6.14 6.54
N ARG A 92 7.77 7.27 5.97
CA ARG A 92 8.72 8.28 5.52
C ARG A 92 9.41 8.92 6.72
N VAL A 93 10.71 9.09 6.63
CA VAL A 93 11.46 9.81 7.64
C VAL A 93 11.06 11.29 7.59
N LYS A 94 10.83 11.89 8.75
CA LYS A 94 10.40 13.26 8.86
C LYS A 94 11.35 14.19 8.10
N GLY A 95 10.77 15.07 7.27
CA GLY A 95 11.53 16.05 6.51
C GLY A 95 12.11 15.55 5.20
N GLN A 96 11.93 14.26 4.88
CA GLN A 96 12.41 13.68 3.62
C GLN A 96 11.23 13.33 2.72
N PRO A 97 11.29 13.63 1.42
CA PRO A 97 10.24 13.19 0.50
C PRO A 97 10.33 11.69 0.24
N PHE A 98 9.24 11.09 -0.22
CA PHE A 98 9.30 9.74 -0.73
C PHE A 98 10.19 9.72 -1.97
N ASN A 99 10.99 8.67 -2.07
CA ASN A 99 11.85 8.42 -3.24
C ASN A 99 11.32 7.18 -3.94
N VAL A 100 10.93 7.31 -5.20
CA VAL A 100 10.32 6.21 -5.95
C VAL A 100 11.24 4.99 -6.03
N LEU A 101 12.53 5.18 -6.25
CA LEU A 101 13.47 4.07 -6.29
C LEU A 101 13.53 3.33 -4.96
N ARG A 102 13.52 4.08 -3.86
CA ARG A 102 13.52 3.48 -2.52
C ARG A 102 12.23 2.71 -2.25
N LEU A 103 11.10 3.28 -2.69
CA LEU A 103 9.81 2.58 -2.56
C LEU A 103 9.83 1.26 -3.31
N VAL A 104 10.31 1.27 -4.54
CA VAL A 104 10.38 0.06 -5.36
C VAL A 104 11.27 -0.99 -4.69
N GLU A 105 12.42 -0.59 -4.16
CA GLU A 105 13.33 -1.49 -3.47
C GLU A 105 12.67 -2.14 -2.24
N GLU A 106 12.02 -1.32 -1.41
CA GLU A 106 11.40 -1.81 -0.18
C GLU A 106 10.20 -2.71 -0.49
N PHE A 107 9.37 -2.32 -1.45
CA PHE A 107 8.22 -3.12 -1.83
C PHE A 107 8.67 -4.46 -2.43
N THR A 108 9.74 -4.45 -3.22
CA THR A 108 10.29 -5.68 -3.79
C THR A 108 10.78 -6.63 -2.70
N LYS A 109 11.45 -6.09 -1.68
CA LYS A 109 11.89 -6.90 -0.55
C LYS A 109 10.72 -7.56 0.17
N ILE A 110 9.64 -6.81 0.35
CA ILE A 110 8.44 -7.35 1.00
C ILE A 110 7.86 -8.51 0.17
N MET A 111 7.80 -8.35 -1.15
CA MET A 111 7.29 -9.40 -2.03
C MET A 111 8.13 -10.67 -1.98
N GLU A 112 9.43 -10.53 -1.75
CA GLU A 112 10.36 -11.66 -1.71
C GLU A 112 10.38 -12.36 -0.34
N GLU A 113 9.84 -11.75 0.68
CA GLU A 113 9.76 -12.38 2.00
C GLU A 113 8.77 -13.53 2.00
N LYS A 114 9.12 -14.58 2.71
CA LYS A 114 8.26 -15.78 2.80
C LYS A 114 7.34 -15.75 4.01
#